data_d44bb370ea03ab869a9bbf5a905b827c
#
_entry.id   d44bb370ea03ab869a9bbf5a905b827c
#
_cell.length_a   1.000
_cell.length_b   1.000
_cell.length_c   1.000
_cell.angle_alpha   90.00
_cell.angle_beta   90.00
_cell.angle_gamma   90.00
#
_symmetry.space_group_name_H-M   'P 1'
#
loop_
_entity.id
_entity.type
_entity.pdbx_description
1 polymer ?
#
loop_
_entity_poly.entity_id
_entity_poly.type
_entity_poly.pdbx_seq_one_letter_code
_entity_poly.pdbx_strand_id
1 'polypeptide(L)'
;RNLPITIAGPRNNQNFFNENPWVNGYAKLSIEWEPNQDELVDLYHRHTIFMHPSELEAGHPNLTILEAAACGLPIDGWIEMETDFDGMWRAPRKVTDIVRGLDDIIANYDSYRERAIQHAESLSWYNRSKELLEVYKEYVK
;
A
#
# COMPACT_ATOMS: atom_id res chain seq x y z
N ARG A 1 6.96 6.20 18.43
CA ARG A 1 6.05 7.31 18.06
C ARG A 1 4.61 6.86 18.27
N ASN A 2 3.77 7.72 18.82
CA ASN A 2 2.36 7.44 19.04
C ASN A 2 1.54 7.95 17.83
N LEU A 3 1.70 7.30 16.67
CA LEU A 3 1.01 7.65 15.42
C LEU A 3 -0.40 7.03 15.40
N PRO A 4 -1.41 7.71 14.83
CA PRO A 4 -2.70 7.09 14.58
C PRO A 4 -2.56 6.03 13.48
N ILE A 5 -3.18 4.87 13.69
CA ILE A 5 -3.17 3.74 12.77
C ILE A 5 -4.61 3.33 12.49
N THR A 6 -4.94 3.14 11.22
CA THR A 6 -6.20 2.52 10.80
C THR A 6 -5.89 1.18 10.14
N ILE A 7 -6.58 0.13 10.57
CA ILE A 7 -6.53 -1.18 9.93
C ILE A 7 -7.85 -1.36 9.17
N ALA A 8 -7.76 -1.58 7.85
CA ALA A 8 -8.89 -1.93 7.03
C ALA A 8 -8.81 -3.39 6.58
N GLY A 9 -9.89 -4.12 6.65
CA GLY A 9 -9.87 -5.52 6.27
C GLY A 9 -11.20 -6.26 6.41
N PRO A 10 -11.23 -7.54 6.02
CA PRO A 10 -12.44 -8.35 6.07
C PRO A 10 -12.84 -8.69 7.51
N ARG A 11 -14.15 -8.80 7.76
CA ARG A 11 -14.74 -9.11 9.08
C ARG A 11 -14.32 -10.44 9.67
N ASN A 12 -13.94 -11.39 8.83
CA ASN A 12 -13.45 -12.67 9.32
C ASN A 12 -12.18 -12.57 10.18
N ASN A 13 -11.46 -11.45 10.08
CA ASN A 13 -10.32 -11.17 10.94
C ASN A 13 -10.71 -10.62 12.32
N GLN A 14 -11.98 -10.37 12.59
CA GLN A 14 -12.45 -9.84 13.88
C GLN A 14 -12.09 -10.75 15.05
N ASN A 15 -12.07 -12.06 14.84
CA ASN A 15 -11.68 -13.03 15.88
C ASN A 15 -10.25 -12.81 16.35
N PHE A 16 -9.31 -12.46 15.44
CA PHE A 16 -7.94 -12.13 15.83
C PHE A 16 -7.89 -11.00 16.87
N PHE A 17 -8.67 -9.96 16.67
CA PHE A 17 -8.70 -8.81 17.60
C PHE A 17 -9.37 -9.14 18.92
N ASN A 18 -10.39 -10.02 18.90
CA ASN A 18 -11.04 -10.52 20.11
C ASN A 18 -10.10 -11.39 20.96
N GLU A 19 -9.29 -12.21 20.30
CA GLU A 19 -8.30 -13.08 20.94
C GLU A 19 -7.03 -12.33 21.38
N ASN A 20 -6.78 -11.15 20.80
CA ASN A 20 -5.61 -10.32 21.07
C ASN A 20 -6.01 -8.91 21.56
N PRO A 21 -6.67 -8.80 22.73
CA PRO A 21 -7.21 -7.53 23.23
C PRO A 21 -6.12 -6.48 23.51
N TRP A 22 -4.86 -6.88 23.62
CA TRP A 22 -3.72 -5.97 23.74
C TRP A 22 -3.56 -5.05 22.51
N VAL A 23 -4.02 -5.48 21.34
CA VAL A 23 -4.04 -4.65 20.11
C VAL A 23 -4.97 -3.46 20.31
N ASN A 24 -6.12 -3.66 20.94
CA ASN A 24 -7.10 -2.61 21.23
C ASN A 24 -6.63 -1.63 22.32
N GLY A 25 -5.56 -1.96 23.05
CA GLY A 25 -4.96 -1.09 24.06
C GLY A 25 -4.14 0.09 23.49
N TYR A 26 -3.91 0.10 22.18
CA TYR A 26 -3.26 1.24 21.54
C TYR A 26 -4.28 2.38 21.35
N ALA A 27 -4.11 3.46 22.07
CA ALA A 27 -5.07 4.58 22.18
C ALA A 27 -5.40 5.29 20.86
N LYS A 28 -4.72 4.97 19.76
CA LYS A 28 -4.90 5.59 18.43
C LYS A 28 -5.09 4.57 17.32
N LEU A 29 -5.58 3.38 17.64
CA LEU A 29 -5.95 2.37 16.67
C LEU A 29 -7.43 2.52 16.33
N SER A 30 -7.75 2.59 15.04
CA SER A 30 -9.09 2.42 14.49
C SER A 30 -9.13 1.21 13.56
N ILE A 31 -10.31 0.60 13.45
CA ILE A 31 -10.51 -0.57 12.60
C ILE A 31 -11.74 -0.30 11.73
N GLU A 32 -11.56 -0.44 10.43
CA GLU A 32 -12.62 -0.31 9.43
C GLU A 32 -12.87 -1.67 8.78
N TRP A 33 -14.09 -2.19 8.99
CA TRP A 33 -14.45 -3.52 8.50
C TRP A 33 -15.15 -3.46 7.14
N GLU A 34 -14.61 -4.18 6.17
CA GLU A 34 -15.22 -4.36 4.84
C GLU A 34 -15.60 -3.04 4.18
N PRO A 35 -14.69 -2.05 4.13
CA PRO A 35 -14.99 -0.80 3.43
C PRO A 35 -15.34 -1.11 1.97
N ASN A 36 -16.40 -0.48 1.47
CA ASN A 36 -16.68 -0.51 0.04
C ASN A 36 -15.63 0.32 -0.73
N GLN A 37 -15.71 0.33 -2.07
CA GLN A 37 -14.70 0.99 -2.90
C GLN A 37 -14.58 2.50 -2.60
N ASP A 38 -15.70 3.20 -2.42
CA ASP A 38 -15.68 4.65 -2.15
C ASP A 38 -15.13 4.94 -0.76
N GLU A 39 -15.53 4.14 0.24
CA GLU A 39 -15.01 4.23 1.61
C GLU A 39 -13.49 3.93 1.66
N LEU A 40 -13.01 3.00 0.83
CA LEU A 40 -11.59 2.68 0.74
C LEU A 40 -10.79 3.85 0.13
N VAL A 41 -11.30 4.49 -0.91
CA VAL A 41 -10.70 5.70 -1.50
C VAL A 41 -10.66 6.83 -0.46
N ASP A 42 -11.74 7.04 0.28
CA ASP A 42 -11.79 8.03 1.36
C ASP A 42 -10.79 7.70 2.48
N LEU A 43 -10.61 6.42 2.80
CA LEU A 43 -9.58 5.98 3.73
C LEU A 43 -8.18 6.36 3.24
N TYR A 44 -7.85 6.07 1.99
CA TYR A 44 -6.56 6.46 1.43
C TYR A 44 -6.35 7.98 1.52
N HIS A 45 -7.33 8.78 1.13
CA HIS A 45 -7.22 10.25 1.17
C HIS A 45 -7.09 10.84 2.58
N ARG A 46 -7.59 10.16 3.62
CA ARG A 46 -7.51 10.61 5.02
C ARG A 46 -6.19 10.24 5.69
N HIS A 47 -5.37 9.41 5.05
CA HIS A 47 -4.12 8.91 5.62
C HIS A 47 -2.90 9.47 4.87
N THR A 48 -1.74 9.33 5.47
CA THR A 48 -0.50 9.92 4.95
C THR A 48 0.44 8.87 4.40
N ILE A 49 0.48 7.69 4.98
CA ILE A 49 1.36 6.57 4.60
C ILE A 49 0.54 5.30 4.61
N PHE A 50 0.74 4.46 3.61
CA PHE A 50 0.16 3.12 3.55
C PHE A 50 1.19 2.10 4.02
N MET A 51 0.84 1.31 5.04
CA MET A 51 1.67 0.20 5.51
C MET A 51 1.16 -1.12 4.93
N HIS A 52 2.04 -1.87 4.29
CA HIS A 52 1.72 -3.18 3.71
C HIS A 52 2.67 -4.27 4.21
N PRO A 53 2.42 -4.83 5.40
CA PRO A 53 3.28 -5.85 6.01
C PRO A 53 2.96 -7.26 5.50
N SER A 54 2.77 -7.46 4.20
CA SER A 54 2.49 -8.77 3.61
C SER A 54 3.78 -9.57 3.42
N GLU A 55 3.73 -10.86 3.74
CA GLU A 55 4.87 -11.75 3.58
C GLU A 55 4.91 -12.43 2.22
N LEU A 56 3.77 -12.56 1.58
CA LEU A 56 3.64 -13.30 0.33
C LEU A 56 2.78 -12.54 -0.66
N GLU A 57 3.41 -12.05 -1.72
CA GLU A 57 2.73 -11.46 -2.86
C GLU A 57 3.17 -12.19 -4.13
N ALA A 58 2.22 -12.51 -4.99
CA ALA A 58 2.43 -13.35 -6.18
C ALA A 58 3.12 -12.59 -7.33
N GLY A 59 4.27 -11.98 -7.08
CA GLY A 59 5.16 -11.41 -8.10
C GLY A 59 4.69 -10.09 -8.75
N HIS A 60 3.56 -9.52 -8.33
CA HIS A 60 3.05 -8.22 -8.81
C HIS A 60 2.70 -7.33 -7.63
N PRO A 61 2.75 -5.98 -7.78
CA PRO A 61 2.22 -5.08 -6.77
C PRO A 61 0.77 -5.46 -6.49
N ASN A 62 0.44 -5.71 -5.22
CA ASN A 62 -0.93 -5.92 -4.80
C ASN A 62 -1.79 -4.71 -5.22
N LEU A 63 -3.04 -4.93 -5.61
CA LEU A 63 -3.95 -3.85 -6.02
C LEU A 63 -4.07 -2.77 -4.95
N THR A 64 -4.09 -3.14 -3.68
CA THR A 64 -4.16 -2.17 -2.57
C THR A 64 -2.94 -1.25 -2.50
N ILE A 65 -1.76 -1.73 -2.90
CA ILE A 65 -0.55 -0.90 -3.02
C ILE A 65 -0.72 0.10 -4.15
N LEU A 66 -1.19 -0.36 -5.32
CA LEU A 66 -1.41 0.50 -6.48
C LEU A 66 -2.51 1.54 -6.23
N GLU A 67 -3.59 1.15 -5.57
CA GLU A 67 -4.68 2.04 -5.18
C GLU A 67 -4.21 3.11 -4.19
N ALA A 68 -3.49 2.71 -3.15
CA ALA A 68 -2.92 3.64 -2.17
C ALA A 68 -1.93 4.61 -2.83
N ALA A 69 -1.04 4.11 -3.70
CA ALA A 69 -0.08 4.92 -4.44
C ALA A 69 -0.77 5.89 -5.41
N ALA A 70 -1.82 5.46 -6.11
CA ALA A 70 -2.63 6.31 -6.99
C ALA A 70 -3.35 7.42 -6.21
N CYS A 71 -3.72 7.17 -4.96
CA CYS A 71 -4.24 8.18 -4.03
C CYS A 71 -3.14 9.05 -3.41
N GLY A 72 -1.89 8.84 -3.77
CA GLY A 72 -0.76 9.66 -3.34
C GLY A 72 -0.18 9.29 -1.99
N LEU A 73 -0.35 8.05 -1.52
CA LEU A 73 0.29 7.58 -0.29
C LEU A 73 1.65 6.95 -0.62
N PRO A 74 2.73 7.42 0.01
CA PRO A 74 3.96 6.63 0.10
C PRO A 74 3.71 5.29 0.78
N ILE A 75 4.44 4.27 0.36
CA ILE A 75 4.25 2.90 0.83
C ILE A 75 5.42 2.52 1.75
N ASP A 76 5.11 2.01 2.93
CA ASP A 76 6.05 1.31 3.81
C ASP A 76 5.67 -0.17 3.85
N GLY A 77 6.56 -1.04 3.39
CA GLY A 77 6.25 -2.46 3.30
C GLY A 77 7.49 -3.34 3.28
N TRP A 78 7.31 -4.62 3.59
CA TRP A 78 8.38 -5.62 3.56
C TRP A 78 8.15 -6.72 2.53
N ILE A 79 7.61 -6.35 1.39
CA ILE A 79 7.24 -7.30 0.35
C ILE A 79 8.50 -7.82 -0.35
N GLU A 80 8.62 -9.13 -0.45
CA GLU A 80 9.54 -9.78 -1.39
C GLU A 80 8.93 -9.72 -2.80
N MET A 81 9.10 -8.59 -3.46
CA MET A 81 8.68 -8.43 -4.86
C MET A 81 9.90 -8.52 -5.76
N GLU A 82 9.78 -9.24 -6.87
CA GLU A 82 10.79 -9.23 -7.94
C GLU A 82 10.85 -7.89 -8.66
N THR A 83 9.76 -7.13 -8.65
CA THR A 83 9.67 -5.82 -9.30
C THR A 83 9.93 -4.69 -8.33
N ASP A 84 10.75 -3.72 -8.75
CA ASP A 84 10.94 -2.48 -8.01
C ASP A 84 9.69 -1.62 -8.11
N PHE A 85 9.04 -1.37 -6.96
CA PHE A 85 8.01 -0.35 -6.87
C PHE A 85 8.66 0.96 -6.43
N ASP A 86 8.70 1.93 -7.33
CA ASP A 86 9.24 3.25 -7.02
C ASP A 86 8.25 4.02 -6.13
N GLY A 87 8.74 4.66 -5.08
CA GLY A 87 7.88 5.29 -4.06
C GLY A 87 7.51 4.39 -2.88
N MET A 88 8.10 3.19 -2.79
CA MET A 88 7.97 2.32 -1.65
C MET A 88 9.30 2.21 -0.89
N TRP A 89 9.23 2.33 0.45
CA TRP A 89 10.30 1.86 1.31
C TRP A 89 10.18 0.35 1.51
N ARG A 90 11.21 -0.39 1.17
CA ARG A 90 11.27 -1.84 1.41
C ARG A 90 11.96 -2.12 2.72
N ALA A 91 11.20 -2.53 3.71
CA ALA A 91 11.76 -2.96 4.98
C ALA A 91 12.09 -4.47 4.93
N PRO A 92 13.28 -4.91 5.39
CA PRO A 92 13.46 -6.28 5.83
C PRO A 92 12.45 -6.60 6.94
N ARG A 93 12.08 -7.89 7.13
CA ARG A 93 11.02 -8.36 8.05
C ARG A 93 11.30 -8.07 9.54
N LYS A 94 11.68 -6.85 9.90
CA LYS A 94 11.94 -6.43 11.27
C LYS A 94 11.18 -5.17 11.58
N VAL A 95 10.56 -5.12 12.74
CA VAL A 95 9.84 -3.93 13.23
C VAL A 95 10.74 -2.68 13.21
N THR A 96 12.03 -2.85 13.53
CA THR A 96 13.01 -1.75 13.50
C THR A 96 13.18 -1.14 12.11
N ASP A 97 13.05 -1.95 11.05
CA ASP A 97 13.24 -1.50 9.69
C ASP A 97 11.98 -0.81 9.15
N ILE A 98 10.78 -1.25 9.56
CA ILE A 98 9.53 -0.51 9.34
C ILE A 98 9.63 0.89 9.99
N VAL A 99 10.09 0.97 11.25
CA VAL A 99 10.22 2.27 11.92
C VAL A 99 11.21 3.18 11.18
N ARG A 100 12.31 2.65 10.66
CA ARG A 100 13.24 3.41 9.82
C ARG A 100 12.60 3.87 8.52
N GLY A 101 11.82 2.98 7.86
CA GLY A 101 11.07 3.31 6.67
C GLY A 101 10.12 4.47 6.90
N LEU A 102 9.33 4.41 7.97
CA LEU A 102 8.45 5.50 8.36
C LEU A 102 9.21 6.81 8.61
N ASP A 103 10.37 6.75 9.28
CA ASP A 103 11.19 7.94 9.54
C ASP A 103 11.74 8.53 8.25
N ASP A 104 12.21 7.70 7.31
CA ASP A 104 12.73 8.14 6.02
C ASP A 104 11.62 8.70 5.12
N ILE A 105 10.48 8.02 5.04
CA ILE A 105 9.31 8.50 4.29
C ILE A 105 8.85 9.86 4.82
N ILE A 106 8.77 10.03 6.14
CA ILE A 106 8.36 11.31 6.75
C ILE A 106 9.37 12.42 6.42
N ALA A 107 10.67 12.11 6.42
CA ALA A 107 11.72 13.09 6.12
C ALA A 107 11.75 13.48 4.63
N ASN A 108 11.31 12.60 3.73
CA ASN A 108 11.36 12.76 2.27
C ASN A 108 9.97 12.62 1.62
N TYR A 109 8.92 13.03 2.32
CA TYR A 109 7.52 12.71 2.01
C TYR A 109 7.12 13.04 0.58
N ASP A 110 7.37 14.27 0.13
CA ASP A 110 6.97 14.73 -1.22
C ASP A 110 7.63 13.89 -2.31
N SER A 111 8.90 13.53 -2.14
CA SER A 111 9.62 12.67 -3.09
C SER A 111 9.04 11.26 -3.17
N TYR A 112 8.71 10.65 -2.03
CA TYR A 112 8.06 9.33 -2.01
C TYR A 112 6.67 9.38 -2.62
N ARG A 113 5.90 10.40 -2.28
CA ARG A 113 4.56 10.63 -2.80
C ARG A 113 4.55 10.78 -4.31
N GLU A 114 5.42 11.64 -4.85
CA GLU A 114 5.51 11.87 -6.30
C GLU A 114 5.87 10.58 -7.05
N ARG A 115 6.88 9.86 -6.59
CA ARG A 115 7.29 8.58 -7.19
C ARG A 115 6.19 7.53 -7.11
N ALA A 116 5.47 7.43 -6.00
CA ALA A 116 4.37 6.49 -5.85
C ALA A 116 3.25 6.76 -6.86
N ILE A 117 2.86 8.03 -7.04
CA ILE A 117 1.85 8.44 -8.02
C ILE A 117 2.32 8.11 -9.44
N GLN A 118 3.52 8.51 -9.82
CA GLN A 118 4.08 8.28 -11.16
C GLN A 118 4.16 6.77 -11.48
N HIS A 119 4.58 5.97 -10.51
CA HIS A 119 4.65 4.53 -10.69
C HIS A 119 3.26 3.90 -10.85
N ALA A 120 2.31 4.26 -9.99
CA ALA A 120 0.92 3.77 -10.10
C ALA A 120 0.28 4.17 -11.44
N GLU A 121 0.52 5.40 -11.91
CA GLU A 121 0.05 5.88 -13.21
C GLU A 121 0.66 5.07 -14.36
N SER A 122 1.94 4.74 -14.30
CA SER A 122 2.61 3.91 -15.31
C SER A 122 1.99 2.52 -15.45
N LEU A 123 1.45 1.98 -14.34
CA LEU A 123 0.80 0.67 -14.27
C LEU A 123 -0.73 0.74 -14.47
N SER A 124 -1.28 1.92 -14.76
CA SER A 124 -2.71 2.09 -15.00
C SER A 124 -3.22 1.22 -16.17
N TRP A 125 -4.47 0.79 -16.08
CA TRP A 125 -5.13 0.04 -17.18
C TRP A 125 -5.06 0.77 -18.51
N TYR A 126 -5.11 2.10 -18.50
CA TYR A 126 -4.99 2.92 -19.70
C TYR A 126 -3.61 2.73 -20.37
N ASN A 127 -2.53 2.80 -19.61
CA ASN A 127 -1.17 2.63 -20.13
C ASN A 127 -0.92 1.17 -20.55
N ARG A 128 -1.35 0.20 -19.73
CA ARG A 128 -1.23 -1.22 -20.07
C ARG A 128 -2.02 -1.62 -21.31
N SER A 129 -3.21 -1.04 -21.53
CA SER A 129 -3.98 -1.29 -22.74
C SER A 129 -3.29 -0.76 -24.01
N LYS A 130 -2.57 0.36 -23.91
CA LYS A 130 -1.75 0.87 -25.03
C LYS A 130 -0.60 -0.08 -25.36
N GLU A 131 0.14 -0.52 -24.34
CA GLU A 131 1.23 -1.50 -24.54
C GLU A 131 0.70 -2.78 -25.22
N LEU A 132 -0.42 -3.30 -24.73
CA LEU A 132 -1.05 -4.48 -25.31
C LEU A 132 -1.48 -4.25 -26.79
N LEU A 133 -2.00 -3.06 -27.09
CA LEU A 133 -2.37 -2.70 -28.46
C LEU A 133 -1.17 -2.70 -29.41
N GLU A 134 0.00 -2.23 -28.96
CA GLU A 134 1.21 -2.27 -29.78
C GLU A 134 1.64 -3.73 -30.05
N VAL A 135 1.57 -4.58 -29.05
CA VAL A 135 1.82 -6.03 -29.24
C VAL A 135 0.87 -6.60 -30.30
N TYR A 136 -0.44 -6.34 -30.22
CA TYR A 136 -1.39 -6.82 -31.23
C TYR A 136 -1.08 -6.32 -32.63
N LYS A 137 -0.64 -5.06 -32.80
CA LYS A 137 -0.28 -4.53 -34.12
C LYS A 137 0.90 -5.25 -34.77
N GLU A 138 1.79 -5.82 -33.97
CA GLU A 138 2.93 -6.60 -34.48
C GLU A 138 2.49 -7.96 -35.04
N TYR A 139 1.43 -8.56 -34.47
CA TYR A 139 0.96 -9.90 -34.81
C TYR A 139 -0.20 -9.93 -35.80
N VAL A 140 -0.91 -8.82 -36.01
CA VAL A 140 -2.07 -8.70 -36.96
C VAL A 140 -1.60 -7.97 -38.24
N LYS A 141 -0.61 -8.54 -38.91
CA LYS A 141 -0.19 -8.08 -40.24
C LYS A 141 -0.86 -8.90 -41.32
#